data_0547730a997b517c0f7554ae0552c8af
#
_entry.id   0547730a997b517c0f7554ae0552c8af
#
_cell.length_a   1.000
_cell.length_b   1.000
_cell.length_c   1.000
_cell.angle_alpha   90.00
_cell.angle_beta   90.00
_cell.angle_gamma   90.00
#
_symmetry.space_group_name_H-M   'P 1'
#
loop_
_entity.id
_entity.type
_entity.pdbx_description
1 polymer ?
#
loop_
_entity_poly.entity_id
_entity_poly.type
_entity_poly.pdbx_seq_one_letter_code
_entity_poly.pdbx_strand_id
1 'polypeptide(L)'
;LAFFVIVSASIELGTLPITSSVADNTDTFGLVIPILFFSLMALNYVAVEMLDLDVNEMMRQQIESKGSNRVLFENLLSFLVFLAGLLLWVKYVHKQPIKTLTTSREKVDLSRFWFAFALVAIFNIGITVLDYYSNPQDYVFNFQWEPFLYLLLISVFLIPIQTSFEEYFFRGYLMQGIGVLAKNRWIPLVLTSVIFGGLHYFNPEVTKLGNIIMIYYIGTGFMLGIMTLMDEGMELALGFHAANNL
;
A
#
# COMPACT_ATOMS: atom_id res chain seq x y z
N LEU A 1 13.86 -17.62 3.76
CA LEU A 1 13.85 -19.01 4.28
C LEU A 1 12.96 -19.13 5.53
N ALA A 2 13.09 -18.25 6.54
CA ALA A 2 12.26 -18.27 7.76
C ALA A 2 10.76 -18.14 7.46
N PHE A 3 10.38 -17.30 6.50
CA PHE A 3 9.00 -17.15 6.06
C PHE A 3 8.44 -18.43 5.40
N PHE A 4 9.28 -19.13 4.65
CA PHE A 4 8.92 -20.40 4.00
C PHE A 4 8.71 -21.54 5.01
N VAL A 5 9.53 -21.60 6.05
CA VAL A 5 9.43 -22.61 7.12
C VAL A 5 8.19 -22.40 7.99
N ILE A 6 7.84 -21.14 8.29
CA ILE A 6 6.62 -20.81 9.06
C ILE A 6 5.36 -21.21 8.29
N VAL A 7 5.36 -21.03 6.99
CA VAL A 7 4.20 -21.33 6.12
C VAL A 7 4.02 -22.85 5.94
N SER A 8 5.10 -23.62 5.78
CA SER A 8 4.98 -25.08 5.64
C SER A 8 4.59 -25.81 6.93
N ALA A 9 4.98 -25.29 8.10
CA ALA A 9 4.64 -25.88 9.40
C ALA A 9 3.18 -25.62 9.84
N SER A 10 2.49 -24.66 9.22
CA SER A 10 1.15 -24.22 9.64
C SER A 10 0.00 -24.91 8.91
N ILE A 11 0.30 -25.79 7.94
CA ILE A 11 -0.72 -26.48 7.11
C ILE A 11 -1.53 -27.51 7.90
N GLU A 12 -1.06 -27.95 9.08
CA GLU A 12 -1.69 -29.05 9.86
C GLU A 12 -2.64 -28.61 11.00
N LEU A 13 -2.84 -27.31 11.26
CA LEU A 13 -3.61 -26.85 12.41
C LEU A 13 -4.87 -26.08 12.02
N GLY A 14 -6.00 -26.80 12.04
CA GLY A 14 -7.32 -26.33 11.63
C GLY A 14 -7.96 -25.19 12.42
N THR A 15 -8.80 -24.49 11.71
CA THR A 15 -10.03 -23.74 12.04
C THR A 15 -9.96 -22.47 12.91
N LEU A 16 -10.11 -21.34 12.23
CA LEU A 16 -10.81 -20.14 12.71
C LEU A 16 -11.96 -19.84 11.74
N PRO A 17 -13.07 -19.22 12.18
CA PRO A 17 -14.25 -18.97 11.35
C PRO A 17 -14.09 -17.75 10.42
N ILE A 18 -12.93 -17.58 9.83
CA ILE A 18 -12.74 -16.76 8.64
C ILE A 18 -13.02 -17.70 7.49
N THR A 19 -14.24 -17.70 7.02
CA THR A 19 -14.82 -18.51 5.94
C THR A 19 -13.96 -19.70 5.51
N SER A 20 -14.43 -20.89 5.78
CA SER A 20 -13.81 -22.18 5.42
C SER A 20 -13.33 -22.29 3.97
N SER A 21 -13.76 -21.40 3.08
CA SER A 21 -13.32 -21.30 1.69
C SER A 21 -11.89 -20.76 1.49
N VAL A 22 -11.34 -19.98 2.45
CA VAL A 22 -9.95 -19.52 2.37
C VAL A 22 -9.00 -20.64 2.80
N ALA A 23 -9.38 -21.43 3.79
CA ALA A 23 -8.56 -22.54 4.31
C ALA A 23 -8.39 -23.67 3.29
N ASP A 24 -9.43 -24.01 2.53
CA ASP A 24 -9.40 -25.10 1.55
C ASP A 24 -8.59 -24.79 0.26
N ASN A 25 -8.31 -23.52 -0.02
CA ASN A 25 -7.53 -23.08 -1.20
C ASN A 25 -6.22 -22.39 -0.82
N THR A 26 -5.78 -22.46 0.43
CA THR A 26 -4.44 -22.01 0.87
C THR A 26 -3.31 -22.95 0.47
N ASP A 27 -3.63 -24.00 -0.30
CA ASP A 27 -2.65 -24.80 -0.99
C ASP A 27 -1.69 -23.87 -1.75
N THR A 28 -0.49 -24.30 -1.96
CA THR A 28 0.69 -23.74 -2.64
C THR A 28 0.49 -22.47 -3.50
N PHE A 29 -0.69 -22.28 -4.07
CA PHE A 29 -1.05 -21.13 -4.91
C PHE A 29 -1.34 -19.83 -4.14
N GLY A 30 -1.76 -19.89 -2.86
CA GLY A 30 -2.03 -18.70 -2.04
C GLY A 30 -0.80 -17.82 -1.81
N LEU A 31 0.38 -18.41 -1.90
CA LEU A 31 1.66 -17.72 -1.68
C LEU A 31 2.31 -17.23 -2.98
N VAL A 32 1.81 -17.62 -4.14
CA VAL A 32 2.46 -17.29 -5.43
C VAL A 32 2.54 -15.78 -5.63
N ILE A 33 1.47 -15.03 -5.40
CA ILE A 33 1.48 -13.57 -5.57
C ILE A 33 2.45 -12.90 -4.59
N PRO A 34 2.41 -13.16 -3.26
CA PRO A 34 3.38 -12.60 -2.33
C PRO A 34 4.83 -13.00 -2.68
N ILE A 35 5.07 -14.25 -3.02
CA ILE A 35 6.40 -14.73 -3.39
C ILE A 35 6.91 -13.99 -4.63
N LEU A 36 6.10 -13.89 -5.68
CA LEU A 36 6.47 -13.15 -6.90
C LEU A 36 6.74 -11.68 -6.59
N PHE A 37 5.86 -11.03 -5.82
CA PHE A 37 6.02 -9.63 -5.46
C PHE A 37 7.32 -9.39 -4.68
N PHE A 38 7.53 -10.14 -3.59
CA PHE A 38 8.74 -9.98 -2.78
C PHE A 38 10.00 -10.46 -3.49
N SER A 39 9.91 -11.46 -4.38
CA SER A 39 11.05 -11.88 -5.20
C SER A 39 11.46 -10.82 -6.21
N LEU A 40 10.50 -10.17 -6.86
CA LEU A 40 10.78 -9.03 -7.76
C LEU A 40 11.39 -7.85 -7.01
N MET A 41 10.89 -7.55 -5.81
CA MET A 41 11.46 -6.49 -4.97
C MET A 41 12.88 -6.84 -4.50
N ALA A 42 13.10 -8.08 -4.05
CA ALA A 42 14.43 -8.55 -3.65
C ALA A 42 15.42 -8.54 -4.82
N LEU A 43 14.97 -8.95 -6.01
CA LEU A 43 15.79 -8.91 -7.22
C LEU A 43 16.16 -7.47 -7.61
N ASN A 44 15.19 -6.56 -7.51
CA ASN A 44 15.42 -5.14 -7.77
C ASN A 44 16.44 -4.56 -6.76
N TYR A 45 16.26 -4.86 -5.46
CA TYR A 45 17.20 -4.46 -4.42
C TYR A 45 18.62 -4.97 -4.69
N VAL A 46 18.75 -6.27 -4.98
CA VAL A 46 20.05 -6.89 -5.28
C VAL A 46 20.67 -6.26 -6.53
N ALA A 47 19.88 -5.98 -7.56
CA ALA A 47 20.38 -5.33 -8.78
C ALA A 47 20.89 -3.92 -8.50
N VAL A 48 20.18 -3.12 -7.71
CA VAL A 48 20.59 -1.77 -7.29
C VAL A 48 21.91 -1.83 -6.52
N GLU A 49 22.02 -2.74 -5.55
CA GLU A 49 23.22 -2.90 -4.72
C GLU A 49 24.42 -3.43 -5.53
N MET A 50 24.21 -4.48 -6.35
CA MET A 50 25.29 -5.09 -7.15
C MET A 50 25.83 -4.18 -8.24
N LEU A 51 24.98 -3.29 -8.77
CA LEU A 51 25.35 -2.35 -9.83
C LEU A 51 25.78 -0.98 -9.27
N ASP A 52 25.82 -0.83 -7.95
CA ASP A 52 26.14 0.44 -7.26
C ASP A 52 25.32 1.62 -7.80
N LEU A 53 23.99 1.40 -7.93
CA LEU A 53 23.10 2.38 -8.55
C LEU A 53 22.59 3.38 -7.50
N ASP A 54 22.81 4.66 -7.75
CA ASP A 54 22.16 5.71 -6.99
C ASP A 54 20.72 5.91 -7.51
N VAL A 55 19.75 5.37 -6.75
CA VAL A 55 18.32 5.44 -7.10
C VAL A 55 17.83 6.89 -7.20
N ASN A 56 18.34 7.80 -6.35
CA ASN A 56 17.96 9.21 -6.38
C ASN A 56 18.49 9.91 -7.64
N GLU A 57 19.73 9.59 -8.01
CA GLU A 57 20.34 10.11 -9.23
C GLU A 57 19.62 9.58 -10.49
N MET A 58 19.27 8.29 -10.51
CA MET A 58 18.47 7.69 -11.59
C MET A 58 17.09 8.38 -11.72
N MET A 59 16.41 8.59 -10.59
CA MET A 59 15.12 9.29 -10.56
C MET A 59 15.26 10.73 -11.09
N ARG A 60 16.30 11.46 -10.66
CA ARG A 60 16.59 12.81 -11.13
C ARG A 60 16.80 12.84 -12.65
N GLN A 61 17.61 11.94 -13.19
CA GLN A 61 17.87 11.84 -14.63
C GLN A 61 16.61 11.50 -15.43
N GLN A 62 15.74 10.63 -14.90
CA GLN A 62 14.45 10.34 -15.53
C GLN A 62 13.55 11.59 -15.55
N ILE A 63 13.49 12.33 -14.45
CA ILE A 63 12.70 13.57 -14.36
C ILE A 63 13.25 14.63 -15.34
N GLU A 64 14.56 14.81 -15.42
CA GLU A 64 15.19 15.75 -16.34
C GLU A 64 14.94 15.39 -17.82
N SER A 65 14.95 14.08 -18.14
CA SER A 65 14.78 13.62 -19.53
C SER A 65 13.32 13.54 -19.98
N LYS A 66 12.39 13.18 -19.08
CA LYS A 66 10.99 12.88 -19.44
C LYS A 66 9.98 13.89 -18.87
N GLY A 67 10.37 14.66 -17.86
CA GLY A 67 9.48 15.51 -17.07
C GLY A 67 8.81 14.75 -15.91
N SER A 68 8.55 15.49 -14.81
CA SER A 68 8.03 14.91 -13.55
C SER A 68 6.68 14.22 -13.70
N ASN A 69 5.73 14.81 -14.44
CA ASN A 69 4.39 14.25 -14.62
C ASN A 69 4.43 12.91 -15.36
N ARG A 70 5.30 12.77 -16.36
CA ARG A 70 5.44 11.52 -17.09
C ARG A 70 6.07 10.42 -16.22
N VAL A 71 7.09 10.74 -15.46
CA VAL A 71 7.71 9.79 -14.52
C VAL A 71 6.71 9.34 -13.46
N LEU A 72 5.93 10.27 -12.90
CA LEU A 72 4.86 9.96 -11.97
C LEU A 72 3.82 9.01 -12.59
N PHE A 73 3.36 9.32 -13.79
CA PHE A 73 2.42 8.48 -14.54
C PHE A 73 2.96 7.05 -14.76
N GLU A 74 4.19 6.92 -15.27
CA GLU A 74 4.82 5.63 -15.53
C GLU A 74 4.96 4.79 -14.24
N ASN A 75 5.34 5.40 -13.13
CA ASN A 75 5.46 4.74 -11.84
C ASN A 75 4.10 4.29 -11.30
N LEU A 76 3.10 5.16 -11.31
CA LEU A 76 1.77 4.84 -10.80
C LEU A 76 1.02 3.83 -11.67
N LEU A 77 1.27 3.80 -12.97
CA LEU A 77 0.63 2.86 -13.90
C LEU A 77 0.93 1.39 -13.55
N SER A 78 2.12 1.11 -12.98
CA SER A 78 2.48 -0.24 -12.55
C SER A 78 1.52 -0.79 -11.49
N PHE A 79 1.02 0.07 -10.60
CA PHE A 79 0.07 -0.32 -9.56
C PHE A 79 -1.29 -0.75 -10.11
N LEU A 80 -1.71 -0.21 -11.25
CA LEU A 80 -2.93 -0.68 -11.94
C LEU A 80 -2.78 -2.15 -12.35
N VAL A 81 -1.63 -2.52 -12.90
CA VAL A 81 -1.34 -3.90 -13.29
C VAL A 81 -1.30 -4.82 -12.07
N PHE A 82 -0.65 -4.39 -10.99
CA PHE A 82 -0.58 -5.16 -9.75
C PHE A 82 -1.95 -5.31 -9.09
N LEU A 83 -2.75 -4.26 -9.02
CA LEU A 83 -4.11 -4.32 -8.47
C LEU A 83 -4.99 -5.26 -9.31
N ALA A 84 -4.99 -5.10 -10.63
CA ALA A 84 -5.75 -5.97 -11.52
C ALA A 84 -5.30 -7.44 -11.38
N GLY A 85 -4.00 -7.70 -11.36
CA GLY A 85 -3.43 -9.03 -11.17
C GLY A 85 -3.88 -9.67 -9.84
N LEU A 86 -3.80 -8.92 -8.73
CA LEU A 86 -4.23 -9.38 -7.41
C LEU A 86 -5.73 -9.71 -7.39
N LEU A 87 -6.58 -8.81 -7.89
CA LEU A 87 -8.02 -9.01 -7.88
C LEU A 87 -8.46 -10.16 -8.80
N LEU A 88 -7.82 -10.33 -9.97
CA LEU A 88 -8.05 -11.47 -10.85
C LEU A 88 -7.61 -12.78 -10.20
N TRP A 89 -6.46 -12.77 -9.52
CA TRP A 89 -5.98 -13.93 -8.78
C TRP A 89 -6.96 -14.37 -7.71
N VAL A 90 -7.42 -13.45 -6.87
CA VAL A 90 -8.41 -13.73 -5.84
C VAL A 90 -9.70 -14.27 -6.43
N LYS A 91 -10.18 -13.64 -7.49
CA LYS A 91 -11.45 -14.04 -8.13
C LYS A 91 -11.38 -15.39 -8.82
N TYR A 92 -10.32 -15.68 -9.57
CA TYR A 92 -10.27 -16.84 -10.45
C TYR A 92 -9.46 -18.01 -9.89
N VAL A 93 -8.40 -17.76 -9.12
CA VAL A 93 -7.57 -18.80 -8.52
C VAL A 93 -8.13 -19.19 -7.16
N HIS A 94 -8.35 -18.21 -6.26
CA HIS A 94 -8.98 -18.48 -4.98
C HIS A 94 -10.49 -18.68 -5.06
N LYS A 95 -11.11 -18.33 -6.20
CA LYS A 95 -12.57 -18.41 -6.42
C LYS A 95 -13.38 -17.68 -5.36
N GLN A 96 -12.83 -16.55 -4.86
CA GLN A 96 -13.44 -15.75 -3.81
C GLN A 96 -14.01 -14.44 -4.35
N PRO A 97 -15.13 -13.96 -3.80
CA PRO A 97 -15.63 -12.62 -4.09
C PRO A 97 -14.65 -11.55 -3.61
N ILE A 98 -14.35 -10.54 -4.42
CA ILE A 98 -13.46 -9.43 -4.04
C ILE A 98 -13.96 -8.73 -2.77
N LYS A 99 -15.26 -8.70 -2.55
CA LYS A 99 -15.88 -8.15 -1.35
C LYS A 99 -15.30 -8.73 -0.06
N THR A 100 -14.97 -10.03 -0.03
CA THR A 100 -14.44 -10.69 1.19
C THR A 100 -13.03 -10.20 1.56
N LEU A 101 -12.29 -9.63 0.61
CA LEU A 101 -11.05 -8.91 0.92
C LEU A 101 -11.32 -7.53 1.51
N THR A 102 -12.43 -6.89 1.10
CA THR A 102 -12.71 -5.50 1.45
C THR A 102 -13.35 -5.38 2.82
N THR A 103 -14.35 -6.24 3.11
CA THR A 103 -15.17 -6.08 4.32
C THR A 103 -15.86 -7.40 4.71
N SER A 104 -16.10 -7.57 6.02
CA SER A 104 -16.94 -8.63 6.58
C SER A 104 -18.44 -8.34 6.43
N ARG A 105 -18.80 -7.09 6.13
CA ARG A 105 -20.19 -6.64 5.99
C ARG A 105 -20.86 -7.26 4.76
N GLU A 106 -22.21 -7.24 4.72
CA GLU A 106 -22.96 -7.72 3.56
C GLU A 106 -22.67 -6.95 2.28
N LYS A 107 -22.36 -5.65 2.41
CA LYS A 107 -22.00 -4.74 1.30
C LYS A 107 -20.84 -3.85 1.70
N VAL A 108 -20.05 -3.44 0.71
CA VAL A 108 -19.02 -2.40 0.88
C VAL A 108 -19.71 -1.08 1.23
N ASP A 109 -19.26 -0.43 2.28
CA ASP A 109 -19.81 0.83 2.76
C ASP A 109 -18.95 2.02 2.31
N LEU A 110 -19.31 2.58 1.16
CA LEU A 110 -18.60 3.74 0.60
C LEU A 110 -18.73 5.00 1.47
N SER A 111 -19.71 5.07 2.39
CA SER A 111 -19.81 6.23 3.29
C SER A 111 -18.63 6.31 4.24
N ARG A 112 -18.10 5.17 4.67
CA ARG A 112 -16.89 5.06 5.50
C ARG A 112 -15.64 5.53 4.73
N PHE A 113 -15.51 5.11 3.48
CA PHE A 113 -14.44 5.59 2.60
C PHE A 113 -14.45 7.12 2.52
N TRP A 114 -15.60 7.71 2.14
CA TRP A 114 -15.70 9.14 1.97
C TRP A 114 -15.57 9.93 3.28
N PHE A 115 -16.02 9.34 4.40
CA PHE A 115 -15.82 9.94 5.73
C PHE A 115 -14.33 10.05 6.07
N ALA A 116 -13.57 8.96 5.95
CA ALA A 116 -12.13 8.97 6.24
C ALA A 116 -11.38 9.86 5.25
N PHE A 117 -11.72 9.78 3.97
CA PHE A 117 -11.14 10.63 2.93
C PHE A 117 -11.33 12.11 3.22
N ALA A 118 -12.56 12.54 3.49
CA ALA A 118 -12.85 13.94 3.76
C ALA A 118 -12.17 14.44 5.04
N LEU A 119 -12.16 13.63 6.09
CA LEU A 119 -11.51 13.98 7.35
C LEU A 119 -10.01 14.24 7.14
N VAL A 120 -9.31 13.33 6.46
CA VAL A 120 -7.87 13.45 6.20
C VAL A 120 -7.57 14.58 5.22
N ALA A 121 -8.35 14.73 4.16
CA ALA A 121 -8.19 15.81 3.19
C ALA A 121 -8.33 17.20 3.87
N ILE A 122 -9.36 17.38 4.70
CA ILE A 122 -9.57 18.63 5.45
C ILE A 122 -8.39 18.88 6.41
N PHE A 123 -7.92 17.83 7.09
CA PHE A 123 -6.79 17.93 8.00
C PHE A 123 -5.50 18.32 7.27
N ASN A 124 -5.18 17.66 6.15
CA ASN A 124 -3.99 17.96 5.35
C ASN A 124 -4.04 19.38 4.75
N ILE A 125 -5.19 19.78 4.21
CA ILE A 125 -5.39 21.16 3.71
C ILE A 125 -5.20 22.15 4.86
N GLY A 126 -5.80 21.87 6.02
CA GLY A 126 -5.70 22.74 7.19
C GLY A 126 -4.25 22.93 7.67
N ILE A 127 -3.49 21.83 7.77
CA ILE A 127 -2.05 21.91 8.12
C ILE A 127 -1.26 22.69 7.08
N THR A 128 -1.47 22.41 5.79
CA THR A 128 -0.77 23.14 4.71
C THR A 128 -1.07 24.63 4.73
N VAL A 129 -2.32 25.00 4.97
CA VAL A 129 -2.71 26.42 5.12
C VAL A 129 -2.05 27.07 6.34
N LEU A 130 -2.05 26.38 7.47
CA LEU A 130 -1.39 26.88 8.69
C LEU A 130 0.11 27.04 8.48
N ASP A 131 0.77 26.09 7.82
CA ASP A 131 2.19 26.15 7.54
C ASP A 131 2.50 27.30 6.59
N TYR A 132 1.71 27.49 5.54
CA TYR A 132 1.85 28.63 4.62
C TYR A 132 1.80 29.98 5.34
N TYR A 133 0.88 30.15 6.31
CA TYR A 133 0.81 31.41 7.07
C TYR A 133 1.93 31.56 8.12
N SER A 134 2.47 30.44 8.62
CA SER A 134 3.56 30.45 9.59
C SER A 134 4.93 30.65 8.94
N ASN A 135 5.13 30.10 7.76
CA ASN A 135 6.41 30.05 7.04
C ASN A 135 6.26 30.48 5.57
N PRO A 136 5.71 31.68 5.27
CA PRO A 136 5.42 32.09 3.88
C PRO A 136 6.67 32.17 2.99
N GLN A 137 7.85 32.31 3.57
CA GLN A 137 9.13 32.35 2.86
C GLN A 137 9.51 31.00 2.22
N ASP A 138 8.94 29.89 2.69
CA ASP A 138 9.24 28.56 2.20
C ASP A 138 8.39 28.18 0.97
N TYR A 139 7.44 29.06 0.63
CA TYR A 139 6.53 28.86 -0.49
C TYR A 139 6.82 29.79 -1.66
N VAL A 140 6.89 29.18 -2.85
CA VAL A 140 7.02 29.92 -4.11
C VAL A 140 5.82 29.57 -4.99
N PHE A 141 5.07 30.59 -5.43
CA PHE A 141 3.97 30.39 -6.36
C PHE A 141 4.51 30.07 -7.77
N ASN A 142 4.32 28.82 -8.20
CA ASN A 142 4.77 28.31 -9.50
C ASN A 142 3.62 27.59 -10.22
N PHE A 143 2.48 28.26 -10.34
CA PHE A 143 1.33 27.66 -11.01
C PHE A 143 1.47 27.74 -12.51
N GLN A 144 1.42 26.59 -13.18
CA GLN A 144 1.38 26.45 -14.64
C GLN A 144 0.19 25.57 -15.01
N TRP A 145 -0.74 26.12 -15.78
CA TRP A 145 -2.04 25.49 -16.03
C TRP A 145 -1.93 24.10 -16.67
N GLU A 146 -1.14 23.97 -17.72
CA GLU A 146 -1.01 22.71 -18.45
C GLU A 146 -0.35 21.59 -17.62
N PRO A 147 0.83 21.75 -17.01
CA PRO A 147 1.41 20.75 -16.11
C PRO A 147 0.54 20.42 -14.92
N PHE A 148 -0.18 21.42 -14.36
CA PHE A 148 -1.09 21.21 -13.25
C PHE A 148 -2.28 20.33 -13.65
N LEU A 149 -2.86 20.52 -14.83
CA LEU A 149 -3.98 19.71 -15.30
C LEU A 149 -3.56 18.23 -15.48
N TYR A 150 -2.37 17.99 -16.06
CA TYR A 150 -1.84 16.63 -16.15
C TYR A 150 -1.61 16.03 -14.76
N LEU A 151 -0.99 16.76 -13.84
CA LEU A 151 -0.78 16.31 -12.47
C LEU A 151 -2.11 15.97 -11.79
N LEU A 152 -3.11 16.84 -11.90
CA LEU A 152 -4.44 16.64 -11.33
C LEU A 152 -5.09 15.36 -11.86
N LEU A 153 -5.06 15.14 -13.17
CA LEU A 153 -5.64 13.94 -13.77
C LEU A 153 -4.90 12.67 -13.31
N ILE A 154 -3.57 12.68 -13.33
CA ILE A 154 -2.75 11.55 -12.86
C ILE A 154 -3.07 11.26 -11.39
N SER A 155 -3.07 12.28 -10.55
CA SER A 155 -3.28 12.12 -9.11
C SER A 155 -4.68 11.61 -8.78
N VAL A 156 -5.72 12.22 -9.32
CA VAL A 156 -7.12 11.85 -9.03
C VAL A 156 -7.44 10.41 -9.46
N PHE A 157 -6.86 9.93 -10.56
CA PHE A 157 -7.15 8.59 -11.05
C PHE A 157 -6.15 7.53 -10.58
N LEU A 158 -4.86 7.81 -10.56
CA LEU A 158 -3.85 6.77 -10.32
C LEU A 158 -3.42 6.65 -8.85
N ILE A 159 -3.45 7.72 -8.05
CA ILE A 159 -3.13 7.62 -6.62
C ILE A 159 -4.15 6.74 -5.88
N PRO A 160 -5.48 6.87 -6.09
CA PRO A 160 -6.43 5.92 -5.48
C PRO A 160 -6.22 4.46 -5.92
N ILE A 161 -5.73 4.23 -7.14
CA ILE A 161 -5.40 2.88 -7.62
C ILE A 161 -4.16 2.34 -6.90
N GLN A 162 -3.11 3.15 -6.76
CA GLN A 162 -1.89 2.80 -6.03
C GLN A 162 -2.22 2.47 -4.57
N THR A 163 -2.89 3.37 -3.87
CA THR A 163 -3.25 3.16 -2.46
C THR A 163 -4.21 1.99 -2.28
N SER A 164 -5.13 1.77 -3.24
CA SER A 164 -5.99 0.59 -3.23
C SER A 164 -5.17 -0.69 -3.39
N PHE A 165 -4.20 -0.75 -4.31
CA PHE A 165 -3.34 -1.92 -4.41
C PHE A 165 -2.66 -2.22 -3.08
N GLU A 166 -2.08 -1.22 -2.44
CA GLU A 166 -1.36 -1.39 -1.18
C GLU A 166 -2.31 -1.88 -0.07
N GLU A 167 -3.50 -1.31 0.08
CA GLU A 167 -4.46 -1.78 1.07
C GLU A 167 -4.97 -3.19 0.76
N TYR A 168 -5.35 -3.49 -0.49
CA TYR A 168 -5.80 -4.83 -0.88
C TYR A 168 -4.71 -5.87 -0.72
N PHE A 169 -3.45 -5.53 -0.98
CA PHE A 169 -2.33 -6.44 -0.83
C PHE A 169 -1.98 -6.67 0.66
N PHE A 170 -1.79 -5.59 1.43
CA PHE A 170 -1.33 -5.71 2.82
C PHE A 170 -2.45 -6.08 3.79
N ARG A 171 -3.60 -5.39 3.74
CA ARG A 171 -4.72 -5.57 4.70
C ARG A 171 -5.73 -6.60 4.21
N GLY A 172 -6.01 -6.59 2.92
CA GLY A 172 -6.92 -7.56 2.32
C GLY A 172 -6.30 -8.95 2.19
N TYR A 173 -5.14 -9.06 1.58
CA TYR A 173 -4.57 -10.35 1.19
C TYR A 173 -3.59 -10.92 2.23
N LEU A 174 -2.51 -10.19 2.51
CA LEU A 174 -1.46 -10.67 3.43
C LEU A 174 -1.95 -10.78 4.87
N MET A 175 -2.58 -9.74 5.41
CA MET A 175 -3.02 -9.75 6.81
C MET A 175 -4.07 -10.83 7.06
N GLN A 176 -5.02 -11.04 6.14
CA GLN A 176 -5.99 -12.12 6.25
C GLN A 176 -5.31 -13.50 6.11
N GLY A 177 -4.47 -13.69 5.08
CA GLY A 177 -3.77 -14.96 4.84
C GLY A 177 -2.86 -15.36 6.00
N ILE A 178 -2.02 -14.45 6.49
CA ILE A 178 -1.16 -14.71 7.67
C ILE A 178 -2.03 -14.90 8.93
N GLY A 179 -3.15 -14.19 9.06
CA GLY A 179 -4.07 -14.31 10.18
C GLY A 179 -4.67 -15.73 10.32
N VAL A 180 -5.04 -16.34 9.18
CA VAL A 180 -5.51 -17.72 9.12
C VAL A 180 -4.43 -18.69 9.58
N LEU A 181 -3.19 -18.51 9.12
CA LEU A 181 -2.06 -19.36 9.46
C LEU A 181 -1.65 -19.20 10.93
N ALA A 182 -1.51 -17.97 11.40
CA ALA A 182 -1.03 -17.66 12.74
C ALA A 182 -2.10 -17.87 13.83
N LYS A 183 -3.38 -18.00 13.47
CA LYS A 183 -4.53 -18.03 14.38
C LYS A 183 -4.53 -16.91 15.43
N ASN A 184 -3.95 -15.77 15.04
CA ASN A 184 -3.73 -14.62 15.91
C ASN A 184 -3.73 -13.35 15.05
N ARG A 185 -4.48 -12.33 15.49
CA ARG A 185 -4.58 -11.05 14.77
C ARG A 185 -3.36 -10.14 14.93
N TRP A 186 -2.55 -10.33 15.96
CA TRP A 186 -1.40 -9.46 16.25
C TRP A 186 -0.21 -9.77 15.35
N ILE A 187 0.04 -11.06 15.06
CA ILE A 187 1.15 -11.47 14.19
C ILE A 187 1.02 -10.88 12.80
N PRO A 188 -0.11 -11.05 12.08
CA PRO A 188 -0.26 -10.43 10.77
C PRO A 188 -0.22 -8.90 10.82
N LEU A 189 -0.81 -8.28 11.85
CA LEU A 189 -0.75 -6.83 12.02
C LEU A 189 0.70 -6.34 12.10
N VAL A 190 1.51 -6.93 12.98
CA VAL A 190 2.91 -6.53 13.15
C VAL A 190 3.71 -6.78 11.87
N LEU A 191 3.61 -7.97 11.30
CA LEU A 191 4.39 -8.34 10.11
C LEU A 191 4.04 -7.44 8.92
N THR A 192 2.74 -7.27 8.62
CA THR A 192 2.33 -6.46 7.46
C THR A 192 2.65 -4.99 7.64
N SER A 193 2.57 -4.46 8.87
CA SER A 193 2.92 -3.07 9.17
C SER A 193 4.41 -2.79 9.04
N VAL A 194 5.26 -3.69 9.55
CA VAL A 194 6.71 -3.56 9.45
C VAL A 194 7.16 -3.72 7.99
N ILE A 195 6.60 -4.69 7.26
CA ILE A 195 6.93 -4.87 5.84
C ILE A 195 6.47 -3.65 5.04
N PHE A 196 5.24 -3.18 5.26
CA PHE A 196 4.71 -1.98 4.60
C PHE A 196 5.63 -0.77 4.79
N GLY A 197 5.99 -0.47 6.04
CA GLY A 197 6.93 0.59 6.33
C GLY A 197 8.31 0.35 5.71
N GLY A 198 8.82 -0.89 5.80
CA GLY A 198 10.12 -1.27 5.26
C GLY A 198 10.26 -1.07 3.75
N LEU A 199 9.19 -1.22 2.98
CA LEU A 199 9.20 -0.96 1.53
C LEU A 199 9.44 0.52 1.18
N HIS A 200 9.22 1.43 2.13
CA HIS A 200 9.48 2.86 1.95
C HIS A 200 10.92 3.26 2.30
N TYR A 201 11.77 2.31 2.71
CA TYR A 201 13.15 2.60 3.13
C TYR A 201 13.98 3.30 2.04
N PHE A 202 13.70 3.01 0.77
CA PHE A 202 14.42 3.60 -0.37
C PHE A 202 13.77 4.88 -0.90
N ASN A 203 12.75 5.41 -0.24
CA ASN A 203 12.15 6.67 -0.64
C ASN A 203 13.14 7.83 -0.44
N PRO A 204 13.11 8.85 -1.31
CA PRO A 204 14.00 10.01 -1.22
C PRO A 204 13.93 10.75 0.13
N GLU A 205 12.79 10.69 0.80
CA GLU A 205 12.58 11.32 2.11
C GLU A 205 13.47 10.69 3.19
N VAL A 206 13.74 9.38 3.09
CA VAL A 206 14.62 8.69 4.05
C VAL A 206 16.05 9.21 3.95
N THR A 207 16.51 9.50 2.73
CA THR A 207 17.83 10.11 2.51
C THR A 207 17.91 11.54 3.08
N LYS A 208 16.81 12.31 2.99
CA LYS A 208 16.77 13.70 3.45
C LYS A 208 16.56 13.86 4.95
N LEU A 209 15.64 13.07 5.53
CA LEU A 209 15.20 13.17 6.92
C LEU A 209 15.85 12.15 7.85
N GLY A 210 16.59 11.19 7.27
CA GLY A 210 17.19 10.09 8.00
C GLY A 210 16.18 9.00 8.39
N ASN A 211 16.67 7.97 9.07
CA ASN A 211 15.87 6.79 9.41
C ASN A 211 14.68 7.08 10.36
N ILE A 212 14.62 8.26 10.96
CA ILE A 212 13.51 8.64 11.84
C ILE A 212 12.15 8.62 11.12
N ILE A 213 12.13 8.90 9.81
CA ILE A 213 10.90 8.88 9.01
C ILE A 213 10.31 7.46 8.92
N MET A 214 11.11 6.41 9.15
CA MET A 214 10.61 5.03 9.19
C MET A 214 9.60 4.79 10.31
N ILE A 215 9.68 5.58 11.41
CA ILE A 215 8.66 5.54 12.47
C ILE A 215 7.31 5.96 11.91
N TYR A 216 7.28 6.96 11.04
CA TYR A 216 6.05 7.41 10.37
C TYR A 216 5.51 6.32 9.43
N TYR A 217 6.34 5.73 8.56
CA TYR A 217 5.88 4.71 7.62
C TYR A 217 5.38 3.43 8.32
N ILE A 218 6.14 2.93 9.31
CA ILE A 218 5.73 1.75 10.08
C ILE A 218 4.49 2.09 10.94
N GLY A 219 4.46 3.28 11.56
CA GLY A 219 3.33 3.76 12.33
C GLY A 219 2.05 3.88 11.49
N THR A 220 2.15 4.40 10.27
CA THR A 220 1.04 4.42 9.29
C THR A 220 0.59 2.99 8.95
N GLY A 221 1.55 2.07 8.76
CA GLY A 221 1.28 0.66 8.58
C GLY A 221 0.41 0.08 9.71
N PHE A 222 0.79 0.32 10.96
CA PHE A 222 0.03 -0.09 12.15
C PHE A 222 -1.34 0.58 12.21
N MET A 223 -1.41 1.88 11.98
CA MET A 223 -2.66 2.63 12.05
C MET A 223 -3.70 2.09 11.06
N LEU A 224 -3.33 1.91 9.79
CA LEU A 224 -4.21 1.37 8.76
C LEU A 224 -4.61 -0.09 9.05
N GLY A 225 -3.67 -0.91 9.57
CA GLY A 225 -3.96 -2.28 9.98
C GLY A 225 -4.90 -2.35 11.18
N ILE A 226 -4.70 -1.54 12.22
CA ILE A 226 -5.59 -1.45 13.39
C ILE A 226 -6.98 -0.96 12.96
N MET A 227 -7.03 0.09 12.12
CA MET A 227 -8.29 0.60 11.57
C MET A 227 -9.06 -0.49 10.86
N THR A 228 -8.42 -1.28 10.00
CA THR A 228 -9.03 -2.41 9.29
C THR A 228 -9.54 -3.49 10.25
N LEU A 229 -8.76 -3.85 11.28
CA LEU A 229 -9.16 -4.88 12.25
C LEU A 229 -10.31 -4.43 13.16
N MET A 230 -10.33 -3.17 13.57
CA MET A 230 -11.36 -2.62 14.46
C MET A 230 -12.66 -2.34 13.71
N ASP A 231 -12.57 -1.93 12.46
CA ASP A 231 -13.73 -1.62 11.61
C ASP A 231 -14.27 -2.87 10.90
N GLU A 232 -13.59 -4.01 11.01
CA GLU A 232 -13.93 -5.26 10.30
C GLU A 232 -14.06 -5.07 8.78
N GLY A 233 -13.29 -4.10 8.24
CA GLY A 233 -13.27 -3.75 6.83
C GLY A 233 -12.22 -2.69 6.53
N MET A 234 -11.83 -2.58 5.25
CA MET A 234 -10.77 -1.67 4.79
C MET A 234 -11.31 -0.31 4.33
N GLU A 235 -12.61 -0.06 4.36
CA GLU A 235 -13.21 1.13 3.75
C GLU A 235 -12.63 2.42 4.35
N LEU A 236 -12.46 2.48 5.69
CA LEU A 236 -11.84 3.62 6.36
C LEU A 236 -10.36 3.74 5.98
N ALA A 237 -9.62 2.62 5.95
CA ALA A 237 -8.20 2.60 5.60
C ALA A 237 -7.97 3.06 4.15
N LEU A 238 -8.81 2.59 3.21
CA LEU A 238 -8.78 3.01 1.80
C LEU A 238 -9.00 4.51 1.65
N GLY A 239 -10.01 5.06 2.35
CA GLY A 239 -10.30 6.49 2.31
C GLY A 239 -9.20 7.34 2.92
N PHE A 240 -8.70 6.92 4.09
CA PHE A 240 -7.57 7.57 4.75
C PHE A 240 -6.33 7.62 3.86
N HIS A 241 -5.93 6.45 3.35
CA HIS A 241 -4.71 6.31 2.56
C HIS A 241 -4.79 7.09 1.25
N ALA A 242 -5.94 7.03 0.56
CA ALA A 242 -6.14 7.81 -0.66
C ALA A 242 -6.02 9.32 -0.43
N ALA A 243 -6.61 9.85 0.66
CA ALA A 243 -6.52 11.27 0.98
C ALA A 243 -5.14 11.69 1.49
N ASN A 244 -4.41 10.78 2.14
CA ASN A 244 -3.07 11.08 2.64
C ASN A 244 -2.05 11.20 1.49
N ASN A 245 -2.25 10.45 0.42
CA ASN A 245 -1.31 10.44 -0.72
C ASN A 245 -1.71 11.40 -1.85
N LEU A 246 -2.96 11.91 -1.86
CA LEU A 246 -3.45 12.85 -2.86
C LEU A 246 -3.03 14.29 -2.54
#